data_7629ae0ce8c93e6277d15153493c46ef
#
_entry.id   7629ae0ce8c93e6277d15153493c46ef
#
_cell.length_a   1.000
_cell.length_b   1.000
_cell.length_c   1.000
_cell.angle_alpha   90.00
_cell.angle_beta   90.00
_cell.angle_gamma   90.00
#
_symmetry.space_group_name_H-M   'P 1'
#
loop_
_entity.id
_entity.type
_entity.pdbx_description
1 polymer ?
#
loop_
_entity_poly.entity_id
_entity_poly.type
_entity_poly.pdbx_seq_one_letter_code
_entity_poly.pdbx_strand_id
1 'polypeptide(L)'
;KLAGEKLMPMMAEKTDLAPRLHVLPDFHGNRSPLADPEALGVISGLTLDQSEESFLKLYWATACAIAYGTRHIIDAMNDTGYDITHIHLSGGHTASKVLVKLYADVTGCTVVMSDCEEPVLLGSAMLAAGALDAEGGLARAARQMAGKETTHAPDPSAKADHDRRYAIFHQMHAHRQSLDSMSKT
;
A
#
# COMPACT_ATOMS: atom_id res chain seq x y z
N LYS A 1 0.66 13.31 12.21
CA LYS A 1 1.31 14.62 12.23
C LYS A 1 2.81 14.47 12.49
N LEU A 2 3.22 13.88 13.61
CA LEU A 2 4.63 13.65 13.98
C LEU A 2 5.42 12.86 12.91
N ALA A 3 4.87 11.75 12.44
CA ALA A 3 5.51 10.92 11.42
C ALA A 3 5.67 11.67 10.08
N GLY A 4 4.67 12.47 9.67
CA GLY A 4 4.75 13.26 8.43
C GLY A 4 5.77 14.40 8.50
N GLU A 5 5.91 15.05 9.65
CA GLU A 5 6.83 16.18 9.82
C GLU A 5 8.30 15.73 9.93
N LYS A 6 8.57 14.56 10.53
CA LYS A 6 9.94 14.09 10.80
C LYS A 6 10.42 13.02 9.80
N LEU A 7 9.52 12.20 9.28
CA LEU A 7 9.88 11.15 8.33
C LEU A 7 10.40 11.71 7.00
N MET A 8 9.80 12.79 6.50
CA MET A 8 10.24 13.44 5.24
C MET A 8 11.69 13.88 5.25
N PRO A 9 12.16 14.65 6.28
CA PRO A 9 13.58 15.00 6.36
C PRO A 9 14.49 13.78 6.45
N MET A 10 14.12 12.76 7.24
CA MET A 10 14.91 11.54 7.37
C MET A 10 15.04 10.79 6.04
N MET A 11 13.98 10.73 5.25
CA MET A 11 14.02 10.11 3.92
C MET A 11 14.85 10.90 2.91
N ALA A 12 14.89 12.22 3.03
CA ALA A 12 15.74 13.06 2.19
C ALA A 12 17.23 12.86 2.47
N GLU A 13 17.58 12.52 3.73
CA GLU A 13 18.97 12.33 4.15
C GLU A 13 19.48 10.88 3.94
N LYS A 14 18.58 9.89 3.98
CA LYS A 14 18.93 8.46 3.93
C LYS A 14 18.13 7.75 2.84
N THR A 15 18.82 7.20 1.87
CA THR A 15 18.20 6.38 0.81
C THR A 15 17.65 5.07 1.33
N ASP A 16 18.15 4.56 2.45
CA ASP A 16 17.70 3.33 3.10
C ASP A 16 17.47 3.56 4.60
N LEU A 17 16.24 3.88 4.97
CA LEU A 17 15.89 4.30 6.32
C LEU A 17 15.88 3.14 7.34
N ALA A 18 15.58 1.92 6.91
CA ALA A 18 15.39 0.77 7.79
C ALA A 18 15.83 -0.54 7.11
N PRO A 19 17.13 -0.70 6.78
CA PRO A 19 17.60 -1.78 5.88
C PRO A 19 17.42 -3.19 6.45
N ARG A 20 17.36 -3.32 7.77
CA ARG A 20 17.29 -4.60 8.48
C ARG A 20 16.01 -4.77 9.29
N LEU A 21 15.08 -3.83 9.19
CA LEU A 21 13.79 -3.88 9.87
C LEU A 21 12.71 -4.19 8.83
N HIS A 22 12.03 -5.31 9.02
CA HIS A 22 11.01 -5.82 8.12
C HIS A 22 9.74 -6.13 8.89
N VAL A 23 8.60 -5.89 8.25
CA VAL A 23 7.28 -6.14 8.84
C VAL A 23 6.47 -7.01 7.88
N LEU A 24 5.75 -7.98 8.44
CA LEU A 24 4.66 -8.68 7.79
C LEU A 24 3.37 -8.17 8.44
N PRO A 25 2.51 -7.41 7.71
CA PRO A 25 1.48 -6.60 8.35
C PRO A 25 0.16 -7.35 8.63
N ASP A 26 0.19 -8.68 8.67
CA ASP A 26 -0.98 -9.54 8.83
C ASP A 26 -1.49 -9.61 10.29
N PHE A 27 -1.49 -8.47 11.01
CA PHE A 27 -1.90 -8.41 12.42
C PHE A 27 -3.39 -8.69 12.64
N HIS A 28 -4.18 -8.76 11.57
CA HIS A 28 -5.60 -9.05 11.58
C HIS A 28 -5.99 -10.03 10.46
N GLY A 29 -5.15 -11.02 10.23
CA GLY A 29 -5.28 -11.95 9.12
C GLY A 29 -4.82 -11.36 7.78
N ASN A 30 -4.82 -12.20 6.74
CA ASN A 30 -4.54 -11.82 5.37
C ASN A 30 -5.77 -12.10 4.50
N ARG A 31 -6.51 -11.04 4.14
CA ARG A 31 -7.71 -11.19 3.31
C ARG A 31 -7.37 -11.51 1.87
N SER A 32 -6.32 -10.88 1.33
CA SER A 32 -5.92 -11.01 -0.07
C SER A 32 -4.41 -10.84 -0.18
N PRO A 33 -3.73 -11.66 -0.98
CA PRO A 33 -4.28 -12.72 -1.85
C PRO A 33 -4.43 -14.07 -1.17
N LEU A 34 -3.99 -14.25 0.10
CA LEU A 34 -3.88 -15.56 0.75
C LEU A 34 -5.22 -16.09 1.30
N ALA A 35 -6.20 -15.23 1.55
CA ALA A 35 -7.48 -15.56 2.18
C ALA A 35 -7.32 -16.35 3.49
N ASP A 36 -6.31 -16.00 4.30
CA ASP A 36 -5.99 -16.64 5.56
C ASP A 36 -6.37 -15.73 6.75
N PRO A 37 -7.53 -15.98 7.40
CA PRO A 37 -7.96 -15.18 8.55
C PRO A 37 -7.11 -15.42 9.80
N GLU A 38 -6.37 -16.53 9.86
CA GLU A 38 -5.53 -16.91 11.00
C GLU A 38 -4.08 -16.42 10.85
N ALA A 39 -3.74 -15.79 9.72
CA ALA A 39 -2.41 -15.23 9.51
C ALA A 39 -2.05 -14.23 10.60
N LEU A 40 -0.79 -14.24 11.03
CA LEU A 40 -0.28 -13.37 12.09
C LEU A 40 0.83 -12.47 11.57
N GLY A 41 0.84 -11.23 12.06
CA GLY A 41 1.88 -10.26 11.76
C GLY A 41 3.24 -10.67 12.37
N VAL A 42 4.32 -10.23 11.73
CA VAL A 42 5.69 -10.44 12.18
C VAL A 42 6.48 -9.15 12.08
N ILE A 43 7.30 -8.88 13.08
CA ILE A 43 8.30 -7.81 13.03
C ILE A 43 9.68 -8.45 13.20
N SER A 44 10.56 -8.24 12.23
CA SER A 44 11.93 -8.79 12.24
C SER A 44 12.95 -7.66 12.25
N GLY A 45 14.00 -7.80 13.06
CA GLY A 45 15.09 -6.83 13.15
C GLY A 45 14.90 -5.75 14.22
N LEU A 46 14.03 -5.97 15.21
CA LEU A 46 13.92 -5.10 16.38
C LEU A 46 15.22 -5.10 17.20
N THR A 47 15.53 -3.93 17.76
CA THR A 47 16.64 -3.73 18.71
C THR A 47 16.11 -3.17 20.02
N LEU A 48 16.98 -2.99 21.00
CA LEU A 48 16.64 -2.34 22.27
C LEU A 48 16.63 -0.80 22.19
N ASP A 49 16.87 -0.23 21.00
CA ASP A 49 16.80 1.22 20.78
C ASP A 49 15.36 1.72 20.90
N GLN A 50 15.12 2.57 21.89
CA GLN A 50 13.82 3.20 22.18
C GLN A 50 13.75 4.66 21.73
N SER A 51 14.69 5.09 20.89
CA SER A 51 14.71 6.46 20.36
C SER A 51 13.52 6.73 19.46
N GLU A 52 13.22 8.01 19.27
CA GLU A 52 12.23 8.47 18.29
C GLU A 52 12.60 8.03 16.86
N GLU A 53 13.90 8.00 16.54
CA GLU A 53 14.38 7.53 15.24
C GLU A 53 14.03 6.04 15.03
N SER A 54 14.19 5.20 16.05
CA SER A 54 13.80 3.79 16.00
C SER A 54 12.31 3.61 15.76
N PHE A 55 11.47 4.42 16.42
CA PHE A 55 10.03 4.43 16.18
C PHE A 55 9.67 4.84 14.74
N LEU A 56 10.31 5.88 14.21
CA LEU A 56 10.09 6.33 12.82
C LEU A 56 10.53 5.28 11.80
N LYS A 57 11.62 4.55 12.07
CA LYS A 57 12.04 3.41 11.24
C LYS A 57 11.02 2.28 11.24
N LEU A 58 10.42 1.96 12.38
CA LEU A 58 9.37 0.96 12.47
C LEU A 58 8.11 1.40 11.73
N TYR A 59 7.71 2.67 11.88
CA TYR A 59 6.60 3.24 11.12
C TYR A 59 6.84 3.13 9.60
N TRP A 60 8.04 3.50 9.14
CA TRP A 60 8.41 3.40 7.72
C TRP A 60 8.40 1.96 7.22
N ALA A 61 9.01 1.03 7.96
CA ALA A 61 9.02 -0.38 7.59
C ALA A 61 7.59 -0.95 7.50
N THR A 62 6.69 -0.52 8.40
CA THR A 62 5.27 -0.92 8.38
C THR A 62 4.56 -0.33 7.16
N ALA A 63 4.79 0.95 6.83
CA ALA A 63 4.23 1.56 5.63
C ALA A 63 4.69 0.84 4.35
N CYS A 64 5.97 0.50 4.25
CA CYS A 64 6.51 -0.31 3.16
C CYS A 64 5.82 -1.69 3.08
N ALA A 65 5.63 -2.36 4.21
CA ALA A 65 4.99 -3.67 4.27
C ALA A 65 3.54 -3.64 3.76
N ILE A 66 2.78 -2.59 4.10
CA ILE A 66 1.41 -2.39 3.58
C ILE A 66 1.43 -2.19 2.06
N ALA A 67 2.38 -1.41 1.54
CA ALA A 67 2.55 -1.23 0.10
C ALA A 67 2.96 -2.54 -0.60
N TYR A 68 3.83 -3.37 0.02
CA TYR A 68 4.17 -4.71 -0.49
C TYR A 68 2.96 -5.64 -0.50
N GLY A 69 2.09 -5.57 0.50
CA GLY A 69 0.81 -6.29 0.48
C GLY A 69 -0.06 -5.90 -0.73
N THR A 70 -0.11 -4.60 -1.07
CA THR A 70 -0.80 -4.12 -2.26
C THR A 70 -0.15 -4.66 -3.55
N ARG A 71 1.19 -4.62 -3.64
CA ARG A 71 1.92 -5.22 -4.76
C ARG A 71 1.62 -6.72 -4.90
N HIS A 72 1.58 -7.46 -3.81
CA HIS A 72 1.27 -8.89 -3.80
C HIS A 72 -0.13 -9.17 -4.36
N ILE A 73 -1.11 -8.32 -4.07
CA ILE A 73 -2.47 -8.43 -4.65
C ILE A 73 -2.41 -8.17 -6.16
N ILE A 74 -1.71 -7.11 -6.59
CA ILE A 74 -1.57 -6.76 -8.00
C ILE A 74 -0.89 -7.88 -8.78
N ASP A 75 0.22 -8.42 -8.26
CA ASP A 75 0.95 -9.51 -8.88
C ASP A 75 0.06 -10.76 -9.02
N ALA A 76 -0.67 -11.13 -7.96
CA ALA A 76 -1.60 -12.25 -7.98
C ALA A 76 -2.74 -12.07 -9.01
N MET A 77 -3.23 -10.83 -9.20
CA MET A 77 -4.22 -10.54 -10.24
C MET A 77 -3.60 -10.61 -11.64
N ASN A 78 -2.42 -10.05 -11.83
CA ASN A 78 -1.72 -10.07 -13.12
C ASN A 78 -1.37 -11.51 -13.55
N ASP A 79 -1.05 -12.39 -12.60
CA ASP A 79 -0.84 -13.83 -12.86
C ASP A 79 -2.11 -14.53 -13.39
N THR A 80 -3.29 -13.96 -13.15
CA THR A 80 -4.57 -14.45 -13.71
C THR A 80 -4.97 -13.78 -15.02
N GLY A 81 -4.08 -12.97 -15.61
CA GLY A 81 -4.27 -12.37 -16.94
C GLY A 81 -4.71 -10.89 -16.93
N TYR A 82 -4.73 -10.24 -15.77
CA TYR A 82 -4.85 -8.78 -15.73
C TYR A 82 -3.52 -8.12 -16.11
N ASP A 83 -3.58 -6.85 -16.49
CA ASP A 83 -2.43 -5.97 -16.73
C ASP A 83 -2.65 -4.66 -15.99
N ILE A 84 -2.45 -4.69 -14.67
CA ILE A 84 -2.70 -3.55 -13.80
C ILE A 84 -1.47 -2.64 -13.81
N THR A 85 -1.60 -1.49 -14.44
CA THR A 85 -0.56 -0.46 -14.56
C THR A 85 -0.89 0.83 -13.83
N HIS A 86 -2.14 0.98 -13.38
CA HIS A 86 -2.63 2.15 -12.65
C HIS A 86 -3.40 1.71 -11.41
N ILE A 87 -3.24 2.45 -10.32
CA ILE A 87 -4.00 2.28 -9.09
C ILE A 87 -4.62 3.61 -8.66
N HIS A 88 -5.91 3.61 -8.36
CA HIS A 88 -6.59 4.77 -7.81
C HIS A 88 -6.48 4.74 -6.29
N LEU A 89 -5.81 5.75 -5.73
CA LEU A 89 -5.62 5.90 -4.29
C LEU A 89 -6.59 6.94 -3.74
N SER A 90 -7.29 6.60 -2.66
CA SER A 90 -8.21 7.49 -1.97
C SER A 90 -8.15 7.31 -0.45
N GLY A 91 -8.75 8.23 0.30
CA GLY A 91 -8.80 8.17 1.76
C GLY A 91 -7.53 8.70 2.44
N GLY A 92 -7.30 8.33 3.70
CA GLY A 92 -6.28 8.94 4.56
C GLY A 92 -4.85 8.88 4.05
N HIS A 93 -4.50 7.90 3.22
CA HIS A 93 -3.15 7.77 2.65
C HIS A 93 -2.82 8.87 1.64
N THR A 94 -3.82 9.45 0.98
CA THR A 94 -3.61 10.55 0.01
C THR A 94 -3.13 11.85 0.65
N ALA A 95 -3.38 12.03 1.95
CA ALA A 95 -2.88 13.18 2.72
C ALA A 95 -1.35 13.19 2.86
N SER A 96 -0.68 12.07 2.62
CA SER A 96 0.77 11.93 2.73
C SER A 96 1.43 11.73 1.38
N LYS A 97 2.12 12.75 0.87
CA LYS A 97 2.89 12.66 -0.38
C LYS A 97 3.92 11.52 -0.35
N VAL A 98 4.47 11.20 0.83
CA VAL A 98 5.41 10.09 1.03
C VAL A 98 4.75 8.76 0.76
N LEU A 99 3.54 8.53 1.29
CA LEU A 99 2.82 7.29 1.07
C LEU A 99 2.38 7.14 -0.38
N VAL A 100 1.91 8.23 -1.00
CA VAL A 100 1.56 8.22 -2.43
C VAL A 100 2.74 7.80 -3.30
N LYS A 101 3.93 8.42 -3.07
CA LYS A 101 5.17 8.04 -3.76
C LYS A 101 5.55 6.59 -3.47
N LEU A 102 5.47 6.16 -2.21
CA LEU A 102 5.78 4.79 -1.81
C LEU A 102 4.93 3.75 -2.56
N TYR A 103 3.63 3.99 -2.68
CA TYR A 103 2.75 3.09 -3.43
C TYR A 103 3.16 3.00 -4.91
N ALA A 104 3.48 4.12 -5.56
CA ALA A 104 3.96 4.13 -6.93
C ALA A 104 5.27 3.33 -7.07
N ASP A 105 6.28 3.63 -6.23
CA ASP A 105 7.61 3.03 -6.29
C ASP A 105 7.59 1.52 -6.00
N VAL A 106 6.77 1.10 -5.02
CA VAL A 106 6.65 -0.31 -4.62
C VAL A 106 5.90 -1.14 -5.65
N THR A 107 4.77 -0.64 -6.15
CA THR A 107 3.91 -1.40 -7.06
C THR A 107 4.38 -1.34 -8.51
N GLY A 108 5.18 -0.33 -8.86
CA GLY A 108 5.52 -0.02 -10.24
C GLY A 108 4.37 0.54 -11.06
N CYS A 109 3.22 0.80 -10.42
CA CYS A 109 2.04 1.36 -11.07
C CYS A 109 2.02 2.89 -10.96
N THR A 110 1.39 3.54 -11.93
CA THR A 110 1.03 4.95 -11.79
C THR A 110 -0.09 5.09 -10.76
N VAL A 111 0.14 5.89 -9.72
CA VAL A 111 -0.89 6.22 -8.74
C VAL A 111 -1.71 7.40 -9.27
N VAL A 112 -3.03 7.22 -9.30
CA VAL A 112 -4.01 8.24 -9.69
C VAL A 112 -4.79 8.68 -8.47
N MET A 113 -4.89 9.97 -8.23
CA MET A 113 -5.68 10.55 -7.14
C MET A 113 -6.68 11.55 -7.68
N SER A 114 -7.90 11.53 -7.14
CA SER A 114 -8.91 12.56 -7.36
C SER A 114 -8.70 13.72 -6.37
N ASP A 115 -9.07 14.93 -6.78
CA ASP A 115 -9.13 16.11 -5.93
C ASP A 115 -10.37 16.15 -5.01
N CYS A 116 -11.19 15.10 -5.02
CA CYS A 116 -12.37 14.98 -4.19
C CYS A 116 -11.97 14.69 -2.73
N GLU A 117 -12.42 15.55 -1.80
CA GLU A 117 -12.18 15.37 -0.36
C GLU A 117 -12.95 14.15 0.21
N GLU A 118 -14.16 13.88 -0.32
CA GLU A 118 -15.05 12.83 0.17
C GLU A 118 -15.39 11.79 -0.94
N PRO A 119 -14.42 10.97 -1.38
CA PRO A 119 -14.59 10.10 -2.53
C PRO A 119 -15.67 9.02 -2.33
N VAL A 120 -15.91 8.60 -1.09
CA VAL A 120 -16.96 7.61 -0.78
C VAL A 120 -18.36 8.23 -0.97
N LEU A 121 -18.55 9.46 -0.50
CA LEU A 121 -19.80 10.19 -0.70
C LEU A 121 -20.02 10.50 -2.18
N LEU A 122 -18.98 10.89 -2.90
CA LEU A 122 -19.05 11.11 -4.35
C LEU A 122 -19.45 9.84 -5.08
N GLY A 123 -18.87 8.70 -4.74
CA GLY A 123 -19.24 7.41 -5.33
C GLY A 123 -20.70 7.05 -5.08
N SER A 124 -21.21 7.29 -3.86
CA SER A 124 -22.64 7.10 -3.52
C SER A 124 -23.54 8.02 -4.33
N ALA A 125 -23.14 9.28 -4.52
CA ALA A 125 -23.88 10.24 -5.35
C ALA A 125 -23.89 9.84 -6.82
N MET A 126 -22.77 9.33 -7.36
CA MET A 126 -22.68 8.80 -8.73
C MET A 126 -23.61 7.60 -8.92
N LEU A 127 -23.71 6.69 -7.95
CA LEU A 127 -24.63 5.56 -7.99
C LEU A 127 -26.09 6.04 -8.02
N ALA A 128 -26.45 7.01 -7.18
CA ALA A 128 -27.79 7.59 -7.17
C ALA A 128 -28.13 8.29 -8.47
N ALA A 129 -27.22 9.11 -9.00
CA ALA A 129 -27.40 9.79 -10.28
C ALA A 129 -27.53 8.80 -11.46
N GLY A 130 -26.68 7.76 -11.47
CA GLY A 130 -26.75 6.70 -12.48
C GLY A 130 -28.05 5.89 -12.44
N ALA A 131 -28.62 5.69 -11.26
CA ALA A 131 -29.92 5.01 -11.12
C ALA A 131 -31.09 5.81 -11.69
N LEU A 132 -30.99 7.14 -11.72
CA LEU A 132 -32.01 8.04 -12.31
C LEU A 132 -31.82 8.25 -13.81
N ASP A 133 -30.68 7.85 -14.37
CA ASP A 133 -30.33 8.02 -15.78
C ASP A 133 -30.52 6.71 -16.55
N ALA A 134 -31.72 6.57 -17.17
CA ALA A 134 -32.09 5.36 -17.90
C ALA A 134 -31.21 5.05 -19.12
N GLU A 135 -30.54 6.07 -19.72
CA GLU A 135 -29.77 5.91 -20.96
C GLU A 135 -28.25 5.82 -20.75
N GLY A 136 -27.71 6.59 -19.80
CA GLY A 136 -26.26 6.69 -19.59
C GLY A 136 -25.74 5.95 -18.36
N GLY A 137 -26.63 5.71 -17.41
CA GLY A 137 -26.35 4.96 -16.18
C GLY A 137 -25.15 5.48 -15.39
N LEU A 138 -24.55 4.59 -14.61
CA LEU A 138 -23.42 4.90 -13.75
C LEU A 138 -22.19 5.42 -14.53
N ALA A 139 -21.95 4.92 -15.73
CA ALA A 139 -20.78 5.32 -16.52
C ALA A 139 -20.83 6.80 -16.95
N ARG A 140 -22.04 7.32 -17.27
CA ARG A 140 -22.22 8.74 -17.58
C ARG A 140 -22.13 9.60 -16.32
N ALA A 141 -22.79 9.19 -15.24
CA ALA A 141 -22.72 9.88 -13.97
C ALA A 141 -21.26 9.99 -13.47
N ALA A 142 -20.49 8.89 -13.50
CA ALA A 142 -19.09 8.89 -13.12
C ALA A 142 -18.26 9.88 -13.96
N ARG A 143 -18.39 9.89 -15.28
CA ARG A 143 -17.67 10.83 -16.15
C ARG A 143 -18.04 12.29 -15.91
N GLN A 144 -19.30 12.58 -15.60
CA GLN A 144 -19.77 13.96 -15.36
C GLN A 144 -19.41 14.49 -13.99
N MET A 145 -19.31 13.61 -12.99
CA MET A 145 -19.08 13.96 -11.59
C MET A 145 -17.63 13.72 -11.15
N ALA A 146 -16.81 13.07 -11.99
CA ALA A 146 -15.39 12.89 -11.70
C ALA A 146 -14.70 14.25 -11.53
N GLY A 147 -13.90 14.40 -10.48
CA GLY A 147 -13.05 15.55 -10.23
C GLY A 147 -11.81 15.54 -11.13
N LYS A 148 -10.92 16.51 -10.89
CA LYS A 148 -9.60 16.51 -11.54
C LYS A 148 -8.75 15.40 -10.95
N GLU A 149 -7.95 14.77 -11.80
CA GLU A 149 -7.01 13.75 -11.40
C GLU A 149 -5.58 14.28 -11.38
N THR A 150 -4.80 13.81 -10.44
CA THR A 150 -3.35 13.97 -10.38
C THR A 150 -2.70 12.59 -10.43
N THR A 151 -1.59 12.48 -11.16
CA THR A 151 -0.88 11.21 -11.34
C THR A 151 0.53 11.28 -10.75
N HIS A 152 0.98 10.18 -10.18
CA HIS A 152 2.32 10.00 -9.65
C HIS A 152 2.92 8.74 -10.25
N ALA A 153 3.94 8.91 -11.10
CA ALA A 153 4.65 7.80 -11.70
C ALA A 153 5.66 7.20 -10.70
N PRO A 154 5.97 5.90 -10.81
CA PRO A 154 7.03 5.27 -10.02
C PRO A 154 8.40 5.84 -10.37
N ASP A 155 9.31 5.87 -9.39
CA ASP A 155 10.71 6.21 -9.57
C ASP A 155 11.51 4.96 -9.96
N PRO A 156 12.04 4.85 -11.19
CA PRO A 156 12.79 3.67 -11.60
C PRO A 156 14.03 3.40 -10.74
N SER A 157 14.62 4.42 -10.12
CA SER A 157 15.79 4.27 -9.27
C SER A 157 15.49 3.57 -7.94
N ALA A 158 14.26 3.63 -7.45
CA ALA A 158 13.82 2.97 -6.22
C ALA A 158 13.51 1.47 -6.42
N LYS A 159 13.32 1.04 -7.68
CA LYS A 159 12.82 -0.30 -8.01
C LYS A 159 13.68 -1.42 -7.42
N ALA A 160 14.99 -1.36 -7.59
CA ALA A 160 15.89 -2.44 -7.17
C ALA A 160 15.86 -2.65 -5.64
N ASP A 161 15.75 -1.57 -4.86
CA ASP A 161 15.65 -1.66 -3.40
C ASP A 161 14.29 -2.26 -2.98
N HIS A 162 13.20 -1.80 -3.57
CA HIS A 162 11.88 -2.34 -3.28
C HIS A 162 11.74 -3.80 -3.72
N ASP A 163 12.31 -4.21 -4.84
CA ASP A 163 12.31 -5.61 -5.29
C ASP A 163 13.03 -6.53 -4.29
N ARG A 164 14.19 -6.10 -3.77
CA ARG A 164 14.92 -6.83 -2.73
C ARG A 164 14.09 -6.98 -1.46
N ARG A 165 13.47 -5.90 -0.99
CA ARG A 165 12.64 -5.90 0.22
C ARG A 165 11.35 -6.69 0.03
N TYR A 166 10.78 -6.66 -1.15
CA TYR A 166 9.62 -7.45 -1.51
C TYR A 166 9.92 -8.96 -1.53
N ALA A 167 11.11 -9.36 -1.98
CA ALA A 167 11.56 -10.74 -1.84
C ALA A 167 11.67 -11.17 -0.36
N ILE A 168 12.15 -10.29 0.53
CA ILE A 168 12.16 -10.54 1.98
C ILE A 168 10.73 -10.68 2.53
N PHE A 169 9.80 -9.83 2.08
CA PHE A 169 8.38 -9.91 2.46
C PHE A 169 7.79 -11.29 2.13
N HIS A 170 8.02 -11.83 0.93
CA HIS A 170 7.60 -13.17 0.57
C HIS A 170 8.27 -14.26 1.41
N GLN A 171 9.57 -14.11 1.70
CA GLN A 171 10.28 -15.06 2.55
C GLN A 171 9.71 -15.07 3.99
N MET A 172 9.27 -13.91 4.51
CA MET A 172 8.62 -13.84 5.82
C MET A 172 7.27 -14.56 5.83
N HIS A 173 6.47 -14.48 4.75
CA HIS A 173 5.26 -15.28 4.61
C HIS A 173 5.56 -16.79 4.67
N ALA A 174 6.53 -17.26 3.89
CA ALA A 174 6.91 -18.68 3.88
C ALA A 174 7.37 -19.15 5.27
N HIS A 175 8.19 -18.35 5.98
CA HIS A 175 8.61 -18.66 7.34
C HIS A 175 7.44 -18.68 8.32
N ARG A 176 6.52 -17.70 8.22
CA ARG A 176 5.33 -17.66 9.08
C ARG A 176 4.47 -18.91 8.92
N GLN A 177 4.18 -19.32 7.69
CA GLN A 177 3.44 -20.55 7.40
C GLN A 177 4.13 -21.79 7.98
N SER A 178 5.46 -21.88 7.87
CA SER A 178 6.23 -22.96 8.46
C SER A 178 6.09 -22.99 9.99
N LEU A 179 6.20 -21.84 10.67
CA LEU A 179 6.03 -21.75 12.13
C LEU A 179 4.61 -22.12 12.56
N ASP A 180 3.60 -21.67 11.80
CA ASP A 180 2.20 -22.01 12.09
C ASP A 180 1.94 -23.51 11.97
N SER A 181 2.50 -24.16 10.95
CA SER A 181 2.36 -25.61 10.78
C SER A 181 2.99 -26.39 11.93
N MET A 182 4.11 -25.91 12.47
CA MET A 182 4.78 -26.52 13.61
C MET A 182 4.05 -26.27 14.94
N SER A 183 3.31 -25.15 15.04
CA SER A 183 2.59 -24.79 16.27
C SER A 183 1.23 -25.49 16.40
N LYS A 184 0.70 -26.05 15.33
CA LYS A 184 -0.59 -26.75 15.29
C LYS A 184 -0.47 -28.28 15.52
N THR A 185 0.76 -28.78 15.72
CA THR A 185 1.08 -30.16 16.06
C THR A 185 1.22 -30.32 17.56
#